data_7a529e94522f857ccb07bff8c1d066de
#
_entry.id   7a529e94522f857ccb07bff8c1d066de
#
_cell.length_a   1.000
_cell.length_b   1.000
_cell.length_c   1.000
_cell.angle_alpha   90.00
_cell.angle_beta   90.00
_cell.angle_gamma   90.00
#
_symmetry.space_group_name_H-M   'P 1'
#
loop_
_entity.id
_entity.type
_entity.pdbx_description
1 polymer ?
#
loop_
_entity_poly.entity_id
_entity_poly.type
_entity_poly.pdbx_seq_one_letter_code
_entity_poly.pdbx_strand_id
1 'polypeptide(L)'
;MAVTAAQIKKVVSVASGIIYSQEGSYGSVNRNDNRHGMSVGKCQWNAYWGRALPLLQSIVKKDTEQAKKILGESLYNEIAGSSTDAWNKQERAATEEEAKAISELLKTPQGKEAQDDLAEKDITAYVKNGVKAGLVSQKALVYYADLENQGGSGASKRIATTAGNDAGGVEKVGLDKIH
;
A
#
# COMPACT_ATOMS: atom_id res chain seq x y z
N MET A 1 4.73 1.75 28.96
CA MET A 1 4.18 3.10 28.63
C MET A 1 3.40 3.01 27.32
N ALA A 2 2.23 3.65 27.23
CA ALA A 2 1.45 3.65 25.99
C ALA A 2 2.11 4.53 24.93
N VAL A 3 2.09 4.08 23.65
CA VAL A 3 2.62 4.84 22.51
C VAL A 3 1.67 6.00 22.21
N THR A 4 2.18 7.21 22.20
CA THR A 4 1.40 8.43 21.98
C THR A 4 1.12 8.68 20.47
N ALA A 5 0.12 9.50 20.17
CA ALA A 5 -0.17 9.91 18.78
C ALA A 5 1.02 10.61 18.10
N ALA A 6 1.77 11.43 18.85
CA ALA A 6 2.97 12.09 18.33
C ALA A 6 4.09 11.09 17.98
N GLN A 7 4.27 10.05 18.81
CA GLN A 7 5.20 8.97 18.52
C GLN A 7 4.78 8.17 17.29
N ILE A 8 3.49 7.84 17.15
CA ILE A 8 2.96 7.17 15.94
C ILE A 8 3.28 8.01 14.70
N LYS A 9 3.00 9.31 14.71
CA LYS A 9 3.27 10.20 13.57
C LYS A 9 4.76 10.20 13.19
N LYS A 10 5.65 10.24 14.17
CA LYS A 10 7.10 10.17 13.95
C LYS A 10 7.52 8.83 13.33
N VAL A 11 6.98 7.71 13.84
CA VAL A 11 7.24 6.36 13.31
C VAL A 11 6.75 6.24 11.87
N VAL A 12 5.55 6.74 11.57
CA VAL A 12 4.98 6.76 10.20
C VAL A 12 5.89 7.51 9.25
N SER A 13 6.39 8.69 9.63
CA SER A 13 7.32 9.48 8.79
C SER A 13 8.62 8.71 8.48
N VAL A 14 9.21 8.04 9.48
CA VAL A 14 10.43 7.24 9.29
C VAL A 14 10.15 6.01 8.45
N ALA A 15 9.09 5.26 8.74
CA ALA A 15 8.70 4.06 7.98
C ALA A 15 8.39 4.41 6.53
N SER A 16 7.69 5.51 6.26
CA SER A 16 7.42 6.01 4.91
C SER A 16 8.71 6.26 4.13
N GLY A 17 9.70 6.90 4.74
CA GLY A 17 10.99 7.16 4.10
C GLY A 17 11.73 5.88 3.72
N ILE A 18 11.68 4.85 4.56
CA ILE A 18 12.33 3.56 4.31
C ILE A 18 11.57 2.76 3.25
N ILE A 19 10.27 2.56 3.45
CA ILE A 19 9.44 1.74 2.57
C ILE A 19 9.43 2.33 1.16
N TYR A 20 9.22 3.66 1.01
CA TYR A 20 9.16 4.28 -0.31
C TYR A 20 10.50 4.39 -1.03
N SER A 21 11.63 4.35 -0.32
CA SER A 21 12.93 4.31 -0.98
C SER A 21 13.19 2.99 -1.73
N GLN A 22 12.44 1.94 -1.41
CA GLN A 22 12.56 0.59 -1.99
C GLN A 22 11.44 0.27 -3.00
N GLU A 23 10.41 1.11 -3.09
CA GLU A 23 9.23 0.87 -3.91
C GLU A 23 9.41 1.39 -5.36
N GLY A 24 8.49 1.00 -6.23
CA GLY A 24 8.48 1.37 -7.63
C GLY A 24 8.21 2.88 -7.88
N SER A 25 8.28 3.29 -9.14
CA SER A 25 7.90 4.65 -9.52
C SER A 25 6.39 4.85 -9.48
N TYR A 26 5.94 6.11 -9.39
CA TYR A 26 4.51 6.45 -9.44
C TYR A 26 3.79 5.87 -10.65
N GLY A 27 4.45 5.79 -11.80
CA GLY A 27 3.87 5.26 -13.02
C GLY A 27 4.02 3.75 -13.20
N SER A 28 4.46 3.01 -12.20
CA SER A 28 4.65 1.56 -12.31
C SER A 28 3.32 0.85 -12.52
N VAL A 29 3.27 -0.01 -13.54
CA VAL A 29 2.14 -0.91 -13.80
C VAL A 29 2.69 -2.30 -14.12
N ASN A 30 2.42 -3.26 -13.26
CA ASN A 30 2.58 -4.68 -13.56
C ASN A 30 1.25 -5.17 -14.15
N ARG A 31 1.26 -5.59 -15.41
CA ARG A 31 0.04 -5.92 -16.15
C ARG A 31 -0.71 -7.13 -15.60
N ASN A 32 0.02 -8.09 -15.04
CA ASN A 32 -0.58 -9.29 -14.45
C ASN A 32 0.39 -9.90 -13.43
N ASP A 33 0.28 -9.43 -12.20
CA ASP A 33 1.19 -9.78 -11.10
C ASP A 33 0.87 -11.18 -10.56
N ASN A 34 1.74 -12.13 -10.85
CA ASN A 34 1.59 -13.53 -10.43
C ASN A 34 0.23 -14.15 -10.78
N ARG A 35 -0.40 -13.72 -11.86
CA ARG A 35 -1.75 -14.11 -12.29
C ARG A 35 -2.88 -13.63 -11.37
N HIS A 36 -2.62 -12.63 -10.53
CA HIS A 36 -3.62 -12.00 -9.65
C HIS A 36 -4.07 -10.62 -10.17
N GLY A 37 -4.04 -10.44 -11.49
CA GLY A 37 -4.42 -9.18 -12.10
C GLY A 37 -3.33 -8.11 -12.00
N MET A 38 -3.66 -6.88 -12.42
CA MET A 38 -2.70 -5.78 -12.43
C MET A 38 -2.33 -5.31 -11.02
N SER A 39 -1.07 -4.86 -10.88
CA SER A 39 -0.59 -4.08 -9.75
C SER A 39 -0.16 -2.69 -10.23
N VAL A 40 -0.53 -1.64 -9.52
CA VAL A 40 -0.36 -0.25 -9.97
C VAL A 40 0.28 0.65 -8.93
N GLY A 41 1.01 1.65 -9.42
CA GLY A 41 1.58 2.71 -8.60
C GLY A 41 2.83 2.31 -7.83
N LYS A 42 3.35 3.24 -7.05
CA LYS A 42 4.61 3.10 -6.33
C LYS A 42 4.63 1.96 -5.30
N CYS A 43 3.50 1.61 -4.72
CA CYS A 43 3.37 0.49 -3.76
C CYS A 43 2.73 -0.76 -4.37
N GLN A 44 2.62 -0.84 -5.69
CA GLN A 44 2.10 -2.00 -6.41
C GLN A 44 0.76 -2.50 -5.85
N TRP A 45 -0.20 -1.57 -5.67
CA TRP A 45 -1.56 -1.93 -5.23
C TRP A 45 -2.22 -2.85 -6.24
N ASN A 46 -2.58 -4.05 -5.81
CA ASN A 46 -3.03 -5.14 -6.67
C ASN A 46 -4.56 -5.19 -6.83
N ALA A 47 -5.02 -5.58 -8.03
CA ALA A 47 -6.43 -5.69 -8.37
C ALA A 47 -7.15 -6.81 -7.62
N TYR A 48 -6.53 -7.99 -7.53
CA TYR A 48 -7.08 -9.15 -6.81
C TYR A 48 -7.32 -8.85 -5.33
N TRP A 49 -6.38 -8.14 -4.70
CA TRP A 49 -6.52 -7.75 -3.29
C TRP A 49 -7.42 -6.53 -3.08
N GLY A 50 -8.12 -6.07 -4.12
CA GLY A 50 -9.08 -4.98 -4.03
C GLY A 50 -8.45 -3.61 -3.79
N ARG A 51 -7.18 -3.42 -4.19
CA ARG A 51 -6.42 -2.20 -3.88
C ARG A 51 -6.25 -1.28 -5.09
N ALA A 52 -6.07 -1.81 -6.29
CA ALA A 52 -5.83 -1.03 -7.51
C ALA A 52 -7.04 -0.18 -7.90
N LEU A 53 -8.23 -0.76 -7.96
CA LEU A 53 -9.43 -0.06 -8.41
C LEU A 53 -9.81 1.15 -7.55
N PRO A 54 -9.86 1.06 -6.20
CA PRO A 54 -10.15 2.23 -5.37
C PRO A 54 -9.15 3.38 -5.54
N LEU A 55 -7.85 3.07 -5.74
CA LEU A 55 -6.85 4.08 -6.05
C LEU A 55 -7.17 4.77 -7.38
N LEU A 56 -7.37 4.01 -8.46
CA LEU A 56 -7.69 4.57 -9.77
C LEU A 56 -8.98 5.38 -9.74
N GLN A 57 -10.01 4.91 -9.06
CA GLN A 57 -11.27 5.64 -8.87
C GLN A 57 -11.07 6.96 -8.11
N SER A 58 -10.19 6.98 -7.12
CA SER A 58 -9.88 8.20 -6.38
C SER A 58 -9.22 9.26 -7.26
N ILE A 59 -8.31 8.84 -8.16
CA ILE A 59 -7.64 9.72 -9.12
C ILE A 59 -8.63 10.27 -10.14
N VAL A 60 -9.44 9.39 -10.73
CA VAL A 60 -10.47 9.74 -11.72
C VAL A 60 -11.46 10.79 -11.17
N LYS A 61 -11.83 10.68 -9.89
CA LYS A 61 -12.71 11.65 -9.23
C LYS A 61 -12.09 13.02 -9.01
N LYS A 62 -10.76 13.11 -8.87
CA LYS A 62 -10.06 14.40 -8.65
C LYS A 62 -10.05 15.27 -9.93
N ASP A 63 -9.94 14.64 -11.11
CA ASP A 63 -10.00 15.33 -12.40
C ASP A 63 -10.58 14.41 -13.47
N THR A 64 -11.90 14.45 -13.59
CA THR A 64 -12.66 13.60 -14.51
C THR A 64 -12.33 13.84 -15.98
N GLU A 65 -12.18 15.09 -16.39
CA GLU A 65 -11.92 15.42 -17.79
C GLU A 65 -10.51 15.01 -18.22
N GLN A 66 -9.52 15.25 -17.39
CA GLN A 66 -8.16 14.78 -17.65
C GLN A 66 -8.10 13.26 -17.66
N ALA A 67 -8.78 12.59 -16.74
CA ALA A 67 -8.82 11.13 -16.67
C ALA A 67 -9.45 10.52 -17.93
N LYS A 68 -10.57 11.05 -18.41
CA LYS A 68 -11.19 10.61 -19.68
C LYS A 68 -10.26 10.77 -20.88
N LYS A 69 -9.56 11.90 -20.94
CA LYS A 69 -8.61 12.18 -22.02
C LYS A 69 -7.44 11.19 -22.05
N ILE A 70 -6.93 10.82 -20.87
CA ILE A 70 -5.79 9.90 -20.73
C ILE A 70 -6.21 8.46 -20.96
N LEU A 71 -7.29 8.01 -20.30
CA LEU A 71 -7.73 6.61 -20.32
C LEU A 71 -8.51 6.22 -21.59
N GLY A 72 -9.09 7.20 -22.26
CA GLY A 72 -10.15 6.95 -23.24
C GLY A 72 -11.48 6.55 -22.57
N GLU A 73 -12.57 6.66 -23.34
CA GLU A 73 -13.92 6.51 -22.79
C GLU A 73 -14.18 5.11 -22.20
N SER A 74 -13.73 4.06 -22.89
CA SER A 74 -14.00 2.67 -22.47
C SER A 74 -13.34 2.34 -21.12
N LEU A 75 -12.04 2.58 -20.99
CA LEU A 75 -11.30 2.28 -19.74
C LEU A 75 -11.73 3.21 -18.60
N TYR A 76 -12.00 4.48 -18.91
CA TYR A 76 -12.55 5.42 -17.93
C TYR A 76 -13.88 4.90 -17.37
N ASN A 77 -14.84 4.52 -18.23
CA ASN A 77 -16.15 4.03 -17.80
C ASN A 77 -16.04 2.72 -16.99
N GLU A 78 -15.14 1.83 -17.39
CA GLU A 78 -14.86 0.63 -16.62
C GLU A 78 -14.35 0.97 -15.23
N ILE A 79 -13.30 1.79 -15.10
CA ILE A 79 -12.74 2.17 -13.79
C ILE A 79 -13.80 2.88 -12.94
N ALA A 80 -14.53 3.83 -13.50
CA ALA A 80 -15.52 4.60 -12.77
C ALA A 80 -16.70 3.76 -12.29
N GLY A 81 -17.14 2.77 -13.06
CA GLY A 81 -18.35 1.99 -12.85
C GLY A 81 -18.17 0.61 -12.24
N SER A 82 -16.95 0.07 -12.22
CA SER A 82 -16.70 -1.27 -11.69
C SER A 82 -16.70 -1.33 -10.17
N SER A 83 -16.98 -2.53 -9.65
CA SER A 83 -16.79 -2.84 -8.24
C SER A 83 -15.45 -3.58 -8.01
N THR A 84 -14.93 -3.44 -6.81
CA THR A 84 -13.72 -4.16 -6.36
C THR A 84 -13.90 -5.67 -6.49
N ASP A 85 -15.09 -6.20 -6.17
CA ASP A 85 -15.40 -7.62 -6.28
C ASP A 85 -15.37 -8.11 -7.74
N ALA A 86 -15.81 -7.28 -8.70
CA ALA A 86 -15.75 -7.62 -10.11
C ALA A 86 -14.30 -7.77 -10.59
N TRP A 87 -13.43 -6.82 -10.23
CA TRP A 87 -12.01 -6.86 -10.58
C TRP A 87 -11.26 -8.01 -9.89
N ASN A 88 -11.60 -8.30 -8.63
CA ASN A 88 -11.06 -9.43 -7.89
C ASN A 88 -11.41 -10.77 -8.57
N LYS A 89 -12.70 -10.99 -8.86
CA LYS A 89 -13.17 -12.25 -9.49
C LYS A 89 -12.60 -12.48 -10.88
N GLN A 90 -12.33 -11.40 -11.62
CA GLN A 90 -11.77 -11.46 -12.96
C GLN A 90 -10.23 -11.55 -12.97
N GLU A 91 -9.58 -11.40 -11.81
CA GLU A 91 -8.14 -11.23 -11.74
C GLU A 91 -7.66 -10.17 -12.76
N ARG A 92 -8.32 -8.99 -12.76
CA ARG A 92 -8.28 -7.98 -13.82
C ARG A 92 -6.84 -7.61 -14.17
N ALA A 93 -6.34 -8.21 -15.25
CA ALA A 93 -5.06 -7.85 -15.87
C ALA A 93 -5.24 -6.65 -16.81
N ALA A 94 -4.16 -5.96 -17.16
CA ALA A 94 -4.16 -4.85 -18.13
C ALA A 94 -3.57 -5.29 -19.47
N THR A 95 -4.10 -4.77 -20.57
CA THR A 95 -3.41 -4.81 -21.87
C THR A 95 -2.22 -3.86 -21.86
N GLU A 96 -1.41 -3.89 -22.90
CA GLU A 96 -0.26 -2.97 -23.01
C GLU A 96 -0.71 -1.52 -23.13
N GLU A 97 -1.75 -1.27 -23.91
CA GLU A 97 -2.33 0.06 -24.12
C GLU A 97 -2.95 0.59 -22.83
N GLU A 98 -3.72 -0.24 -22.11
CA GLU A 98 -4.29 0.12 -20.81
C GLU A 98 -3.20 0.42 -19.78
N ALA A 99 -2.15 -0.38 -19.73
CA ALA A 99 -1.03 -0.16 -18.82
C ALA A 99 -0.31 1.17 -19.09
N LYS A 100 -0.15 1.56 -20.36
CA LYS A 100 0.41 2.87 -20.73
C LYS A 100 -0.49 4.01 -20.27
N ALA A 101 -1.79 3.92 -20.53
CA ALA A 101 -2.77 4.94 -20.12
C ALA A 101 -2.86 5.05 -18.58
N ILE A 102 -2.90 3.93 -17.87
CA ILE A 102 -2.89 3.91 -16.41
C ILE A 102 -1.58 4.52 -15.87
N SER A 103 -0.43 4.18 -16.46
CA SER A 103 0.86 4.76 -16.08
C SER A 103 0.87 6.29 -16.23
N GLU A 104 0.30 6.83 -17.31
CA GLU A 104 0.17 8.27 -17.50
C GLU A 104 -0.74 8.91 -16.45
N LEU A 105 -1.89 8.30 -16.17
CA LEU A 105 -2.81 8.76 -15.12
C LEU A 105 -2.14 8.81 -13.74
N LEU A 106 -1.41 7.78 -13.38
CA LEU A 106 -0.69 7.68 -12.10
C LEU A 106 0.41 8.75 -11.94
N LYS A 107 1.02 9.20 -13.05
CA LYS A 107 2.06 10.24 -13.06
C LYS A 107 1.53 11.67 -12.99
N THR A 108 0.22 11.88 -13.16
CA THR A 108 -0.38 13.19 -12.99
C THR A 108 -0.18 13.73 -11.57
N PRO A 109 -0.26 15.05 -11.33
CA PRO A 109 -0.22 15.60 -9.97
C PRO A 109 -1.26 14.96 -9.06
N GLN A 110 -2.49 14.77 -9.54
CA GLN A 110 -3.60 14.12 -8.82
C GLN A 110 -3.32 12.64 -8.55
N GLY A 111 -2.68 11.96 -9.51
CA GLY A 111 -2.27 10.57 -9.38
C GLY A 111 -1.19 10.39 -8.31
N LYS A 112 -0.19 11.27 -8.27
CA LYS A 112 0.86 11.24 -7.25
C LYS A 112 0.29 11.53 -5.86
N GLU A 113 -0.51 12.58 -5.72
CA GLU A 113 -1.18 12.92 -4.46
C GLU A 113 -2.02 11.75 -3.93
N ALA A 114 -2.86 11.14 -4.77
CA ALA A 114 -3.69 10.01 -4.35
C ALA A 114 -2.87 8.80 -3.89
N GLN A 115 -1.73 8.55 -4.53
CA GLN A 115 -0.81 7.49 -4.11
C GLN A 115 -0.12 7.81 -2.79
N ASP A 116 0.29 9.06 -2.58
CA ASP A 116 0.91 9.51 -1.32
C ASP A 116 -0.07 9.40 -0.16
N ASP A 117 -1.30 9.86 -0.34
CA ASP A 117 -2.38 9.77 0.66
C ASP A 117 -2.70 8.31 1.04
N LEU A 118 -2.82 7.44 0.03
CA LEU A 118 -3.11 6.02 0.26
C LEU A 118 -1.97 5.33 0.99
N ALA A 119 -0.76 5.61 0.58
CA ALA A 119 0.44 5.06 1.16
C ALA A 119 0.65 5.50 2.62
N GLU A 120 0.44 6.78 2.95
CA GLU A 120 0.49 7.26 4.33
C GLU A 120 -0.59 6.59 5.19
N LYS A 121 -1.80 6.42 4.64
CA LYS A 121 -2.89 5.71 5.30
C LYS A 121 -2.54 4.26 5.60
N ASP A 122 -1.93 3.55 4.64
CA ASP A 122 -1.52 2.15 4.81
C ASP A 122 -0.44 2.02 5.89
N ILE A 123 0.62 2.83 5.82
CA ILE A 123 1.71 2.79 6.82
C ILE A 123 1.18 3.17 8.20
N THR A 124 0.28 4.14 8.30
CA THR A 124 -0.35 4.48 9.57
C THR A 124 -1.11 3.30 10.16
N ALA A 125 -1.82 2.54 9.32
CA ALA A 125 -2.51 1.32 9.76
C ALA A 125 -1.52 0.25 10.22
N TYR A 126 -0.42 0.03 9.49
CA TYR A 126 0.62 -0.94 9.85
C TYR A 126 1.28 -0.60 11.19
N VAL A 127 1.67 0.66 11.40
CA VAL A 127 2.22 1.13 12.69
C VAL A 127 1.23 0.92 13.82
N LYS A 128 -0.06 1.25 13.62
CA LYS A 128 -1.10 1.01 14.62
C LYS A 128 -1.29 -0.47 14.94
N ASN A 129 -1.15 -1.34 13.94
CA ASN A 129 -1.21 -2.79 14.14
C ASN A 129 -0.02 -3.29 14.98
N GLY A 130 1.18 -2.75 14.77
CA GLY A 130 2.34 -3.01 15.60
C GLY A 130 2.13 -2.60 17.06
N VAL A 131 1.54 -1.42 17.27
CA VAL A 131 1.17 -0.96 18.64
C VAL A 131 0.15 -1.91 19.28
N LYS A 132 -0.87 -2.35 18.54
CA LYS A 132 -1.85 -3.34 19.02
C LYS A 132 -1.22 -4.70 19.33
N ALA A 133 -0.15 -5.07 18.61
CA ALA A 133 0.64 -6.26 18.90
C ALA A 133 1.54 -6.13 20.14
N GLY A 134 1.57 -4.96 20.79
CA GLY A 134 2.34 -4.70 22.00
C GLY A 134 3.71 -4.06 21.80
N LEU A 135 4.11 -3.77 20.56
CA LEU A 135 5.38 -3.10 20.27
C LEU A 135 5.34 -1.63 20.71
N VAL A 136 6.40 -1.18 21.39
CA VAL A 136 6.50 0.18 21.93
C VAL A 136 7.73 0.95 21.45
N SER A 137 8.76 0.25 20.97
CA SER A 137 9.98 0.91 20.47
C SER A 137 9.77 1.43 19.04
N GLN A 138 10.28 2.63 18.76
CA GLN A 138 10.19 3.23 17.41
C GLN A 138 10.76 2.29 16.34
N LYS A 139 11.92 1.69 16.60
CA LYS A 139 12.58 0.78 15.66
C LYS A 139 11.74 -0.46 15.38
N ALA A 140 11.21 -1.11 16.42
CA ALA A 140 10.36 -2.29 16.26
C ALA A 140 9.07 -1.98 15.48
N LEU A 141 8.47 -0.82 15.69
CA LEU A 141 7.29 -0.39 14.96
C LEU A 141 7.56 -0.10 13.49
N VAL A 142 8.72 0.50 13.16
CA VAL A 142 9.15 0.70 11.75
C VAL A 142 9.34 -0.64 11.05
N TYR A 143 10.03 -1.57 11.69
CA TYR A 143 10.23 -2.92 11.13
C TYR A 143 8.92 -3.69 10.98
N TYR A 144 8.05 -3.59 11.96
CA TYR A 144 6.73 -4.21 11.86
C TYR A 144 5.92 -3.68 10.68
N ALA A 145 5.96 -2.36 10.45
CA ALA A 145 5.28 -1.74 9.31
C ALA A 145 5.87 -2.20 7.97
N ASP A 146 7.19 -2.33 7.88
CA ASP A 146 7.86 -2.85 6.68
C ASP A 146 7.51 -4.33 6.41
N LEU A 147 7.53 -5.18 7.43
CA LEU A 147 7.11 -6.57 7.33
C LEU A 147 5.64 -6.70 6.91
N GLU A 148 4.76 -5.84 7.42
CA GLU A 148 3.34 -5.85 7.06
C GLU A 148 3.14 -5.40 5.62
N ASN A 149 3.93 -4.43 5.14
CA ASN A 149 3.93 -4.01 3.75
C ASN A 149 4.35 -5.14 2.79
N GLN A 150 5.36 -5.91 3.16
CA GLN A 150 5.91 -6.99 2.34
C GLN A 150 5.09 -8.29 2.40
N GLY A 151 4.67 -8.70 3.57
CA GLY A 151 4.09 -10.02 3.83
C GLY A 151 2.66 -10.04 4.39
N GLY A 152 2.07 -8.87 4.59
CA GLY A 152 0.74 -8.69 5.17
C GLY A 152 0.69 -8.94 6.69
N SER A 153 -0.44 -8.58 7.29
CA SER A 153 -0.64 -8.56 8.75
C SER A 153 -0.49 -9.92 9.45
N GLY A 154 -0.71 -11.02 8.74
CA GLY A 154 -0.55 -12.36 9.29
C GLY A 154 0.92 -12.74 9.52
N ALA A 155 1.81 -12.38 8.61
CA ALA A 155 3.25 -12.66 8.72
C ALA A 155 3.89 -11.79 9.79
N SER A 156 3.66 -10.47 9.76
CA SER A 156 4.19 -9.52 10.73
C SER A 156 3.77 -9.84 12.17
N LYS A 157 2.51 -10.25 12.36
CA LYS A 157 2.02 -10.70 13.68
C LYS A 157 2.75 -11.92 14.21
N ARG A 158 2.96 -12.95 13.37
CA ARG A 158 3.69 -14.16 13.79
C ARG A 158 5.11 -13.83 14.20
N ILE A 159 5.82 -13.03 13.40
CA ILE A 159 7.20 -12.61 13.69
C ILE A 159 7.25 -11.81 15.00
N ALA A 160 6.37 -10.84 15.20
CA ALA A 160 6.33 -10.05 16.43
C ALA A 160 6.03 -10.92 17.68
N THR A 161 5.15 -11.91 17.56
CA THR A 161 4.83 -12.84 18.66
C THR A 161 6.03 -13.72 18.98
N THR A 162 6.69 -14.30 17.98
CA THR A 162 7.89 -15.12 18.20
C THR A 162 9.00 -14.31 18.84
N ALA A 163 9.31 -13.13 18.30
CA ALA A 163 10.31 -12.23 18.88
C ALA A 163 9.96 -11.78 20.30
N GLY A 164 8.67 -11.58 20.59
CA GLY A 164 8.17 -11.26 21.92
C GLY A 164 8.41 -12.39 22.91
N ASN A 165 8.16 -13.64 22.52
CA ASN A 165 8.44 -14.82 23.36
C ASN A 165 9.93 -14.93 23.70
N ASP A 166 10.80 -14.73 22.69
CA ASP A 166 12.27 -14.80 22.87
C ASP A 166 12.80 -13.65 23.72
N ALA A 167 12.18 -12.50 23.70
CA ALA A 167 12.57 -11.31 24.47
C ALA A 167 11.99 -11.29 25.91
N GLY A 168 11.07 -12.19 26.24
CA GLY A 168 10.35 -12.17 27.50
C GLY A 168 9.25 -11.11 27.59
N GLY A 169 8.71 -10.70 26.44
CA GLY A 169 7.60 -9.76 26.29
C GLY A 169 7.73 -8.93 25.01
N VAL A 170 6.62 -8.71 24.31
CA VAL A 170 6.62 -7.99 23.01
C VAL A 170 7.13 -6.55 23.18
N GLU A 171 6.91 -5.94 24.32
CA GLU A 171 7.40 -4.60 24.65
C GLU A 171 8.94 -4.50 24.77
N LYS A 172 9.62 -5.64 24.91
CA LYS A 172 11.09 -5.73 24.98
C LYS A 172 11.75 -6.06 23.64
N VAL A 173 10.98 -6.21 22.59
CA VAL A 173 11.50 -6.57 21.26
C VAL A 173 12.42 -5.45 20.73
N GLY A 174 13.69 -5.80 20.49
CA GLY A 174 14.67 -4.99 19.80
C GLY A 174 14.81 -5.44 18.34
N LEU A 175 15.63 -4.73 17.56
CA LEU A 175 15.88 -5.05 16.15
C LEU A 175 16.47 -6.44 15.93
N ASP A 176 17.34 -6.88 16.83
CA ASP A 176 18.02 -8.19 16.83
C ASP A 176 17.06 -9.37 16.99
N LYS A 177 15.81 -9.11 17.36
CA LYS A 177 14.78 -10.13 17.57
C LYS A 177 13.72 -10.19 16.47
N ILE A 178 13.78 -9.29 15.48
CA ILE A 178 12.78 -9.19 14.40
C ILE A 178 13.33 -9.74 13.07
N HIS A 179 14.63 -9.95 12.96
CA HIS A 179 15.30 -10.52 11.78
C HIS A 179 15.15 -12.04 11.67
#